data_11aac2c83a83ff04fad23bb8772cfb1c
#
_entry.id   11aac2c83a83ff04fad23bb8772cfb1c
#
_cell.length_a   1.000
_cell.length_b   1.000
_cell.length_c   1.000
_cell.angle_alpha   90.00
_cell.angle_beta   90.00
_cell.angle_gamma   90.00
#
_symmetry.space_group_name_H-M   'P 1'
#
loop_
_entity.id
_entity.type
_entity.pdbx_description
1 polymer ?
#
loop_
_entity_poly.entity_id
_entity_poly.type
_entity_poly.pdbx_seq_one_letter_code
_entity_poly.pdbx_strand_id
1 'polypeptide(L)'
;MNVSTLLYLDANQRMKDRVATEWGEETARHIHLTHGCSIAVLNGEILVGLISAYGKKLPLLEITDWYIDILEVHKEYRRMGIATQLIEMVSGRARERGIYQLRAWSSEDKAAAIPMWKALGFGLCPASTYPEGKEVKGYFVAKVL
;
A
#
# COMPACT_ATOMS: atom_id res chain seq x y z
N MET A 1 20.56 -11.31 7.12
CA MET A 1 19.18 -11.01 7.54
C MET A 1 18.26 -12.15 7.15
N ASN A 2 17.46 -12.62 8.07
CA ASN A 2 16.61 -13.78 7.84
C ASN A 2 15.16 -13.35 7.61
N VAL A 3 14.67 -13.45 6.34
CA VAL A 3 13.29 -13.09 5.97
C VAL A 3 12.25 -14.00 6.63
N SER A 4 12.61 -15.22 7.03
CA SER A 4 11.68 -16.15 7.68
C SER A 4 11.24 -15.70 9.07
N THR A 5 11.89 -14.68 9.64
CA THR A 5 11.53 -14.12 10.94
C THR A 5 10.56 -12.94 10.83
N LEU A 6 10.18 -12.54 9.62
CA LEU A 6 9.26 -11.43 9.43
C LEU A 6 7.84 -11.82 9.86
N LEU A 7 7.22 -10.93 10.62
CA LEU A 7 5.86 -11.13 11.11
C LEU A 7 4.94 -10.09 10.46
N TYR A 8 3.90 -10.56 9.78
CA TYR A 8 2.90 -9.72 9.12
C TYR A 8 1.65 -9.68 9.99
N LEU A 9 1.29 -8.50 10.48
CA LEU A 9 0.21 -8.32 11.44
C LEU A 9 -0.80 -7.29 10.96
N ASP A 10 -2.07 -7.53 11.26
CA ASP A 10 -3.08 -6.49 11.08
C ASP A 10 -2.73 -5.29 11.96
N ALA A 11 -2.70 -4.11 11.35
CA ALA A 11 -2.42 -2.89 12.09
C ALA A 11 -3.65 -2.47 12.90
N ASN A 12 -3.41 -2.08 14.13
CA ASN A 12 -4.40 -1.52 15.03
C ASN A 12 -4.00 -0.10 15.43
N GLN A 13 -4.77 0.53 16.31
CA GLN A 13 -4.47 1.89 16.76
C GLN A 13 -3.09 2.00 17.39
N ARG A 14 -2.69 1.00 18.16
CA ARG A 14 -1.37 0.95 18.78
C ARG A 14 -0.25 0.96 17.75
N MET A 15 -0.42 0.20 16.66
CA MET A 15 0.55 0.19 15.56
C MET A 15 0.56 1.52 14.83
N LYS A 16 -0.61 2.13 14.61
CA LYS A 16 -0.70 3.45 13.99
C LYS A 16 0.02 4.50 14.82
N ASP A 17 -0.14 4.48 16.13
CA ASP A 17 0.56 5.39 17.04
C ASP A 17 2.06 5.18 16.99
N ARG A 18 2.50 3.94 16.89
CA ARG A 18 3.92 3.59 16.74
C ARG A 18 4.49 4.14 15.43
N VAL A 19 3.77 4.00 14.33
CA VAL A 19 4.19 4.57 13.04
C VAL A 19 4.32 6.08 13.13
N ALA A 20 3.37 6.76 13.81
CA ALA A 20 3.45 8.20 14.01
C ALA A 20 4.73 8.61 14.75
N THR A 21 5.13 7.84 15.75
CA THR A 21 6.34 8.10 16.52
C THR A 21 7.62 7.80 15.73
N GLU A 22 7.68 6.65 15.05
CA GLU A 22 8.91 6.17 14.41
C GLU A 22 9.09 6.65 12.98
N TRP A 23 8.00 6.78 12.21
CA TRP A 23 8.02 7.14 10.78
C TRP A 23 7.39 8.49 10.50
N GLY A 24 6.78 9.13 11.49
CA GLY A 24 6.18 10.44 11.38
C GLY A 24 4.65 10.41 11.29
N GLU A 25 4.03 11.49 11.77
CA GLU A 25 2.57 11.63 11.76
C GLU A 25 2.00 11.70 10.35
N GLU A 26 2.74 12.26 9.40
CA GLU A 26 2.32 12.34 8.00
C GLU A 26 2.13 10.94 7.42
N THR A 27 3.06 10.03 7.69
CA THR A 27 2.96 8.63 7.28
C THR A 27 1.77 7.96 7.95
N ALA A 28 1.60 8.17 9.25
CA ALA A 28 0.51 7.55 10.02
C ALA A 28 -0.88 7.98 9.54
N ARG A 29 -1.03 9.19 8.99
CA ARG A 29 -2.31 9.66 8.46
C ARG A 29 -2.86 8.79 7.34
N HIS A 30 -1.98 8.09 6.62
CA HIS A 30 -2.39 7.23 5.52
C HIS A 30 -2.77 5.82 5.97
N ILE A 31 -2.81 5.57 7.30
CA ILE A 31 -3.24 4.28 7.84
C ILE A 31 -4.74 4.32 8.12
N HIS A 32 -5.47 3.45 7.45
CA HIS A 32 -6.93 3.34 7.56
C HIS A 32 -7.28 2.08 8.34
N LEU A 33 -7.80 2.26 9.56
CA LEU A 33 -8.13 1.15 10.45
C LEU A 33 -9.56 0.63 10.25
N THR A 34 -10.38 1.37 9.48
CA THR A 34 -11.76 0.99 9.17
C THR A 34 -11.98 1.07 7.66
N HIS A 35 -12.95 0.31 7.14
CA HIS A 35 -13.33 0.31 5.73
C HIS A 35 -12.19 -0.04 4.77
N GLY A 36 -11.31 -0.94 5.20
CA GLY A 36 -10.18 -1.32 4.37
C GLY A 36 -9.32 -2.38 5.05
N CYS A 37 -8.02 -2.30 4.77
CA CYS A 37 -7.06 -3.28 5.26
C CYS A 37 -5.72 -2.59 5.52
N SER A 38 -5.18 -2.78 6.71
CA SER A 38 -3.85 -2.26 7.05
C SER A 38 -3.02 -3.37 7.67
N ILE A 39 -1.81 -3.56 7.15
CA ILE A 39 -0.89 -4.62 7.59
C ILE A 39 0.47 -4.00 7.84
N ALA A 40 1.05 -4.32 8.99
CA ALA A 40 2.41 -3.93 9.35
C ALA A 40 3.31 -5.16 9.36
N VAL A 41 4.58 -4.95 9.10
CA VAL A 41 5.59 -6.02 9.10
C VAL A 41 6.65 -5.70 10.14
N LEU A 42 6.93 -6.67 11.00
CA LEU A 42 7.95 -6.57 12.03
C LEU A 42 9.05 -7.60 11.81
N ASN A 43 10.28 -7.20 12.06
CA ASN A 43 11.41 -8.10 12.25
C ASN A 43 11.83 -7.98 13.71
N GLY A 44 11.37 -8.92 14.55
CA GLY A 44 11.46 -8.74 15.99
C GLY A 44 10.68 -7.51 16.41
N GLU A 45 11.36 -6.53 17.02
CA GLU A 45 10.74 -5.27 17.42
C GLU A 45 10.89 -4.15 16.38
N ILE A 46 11.55 -4.42 15.27
CA ILE A 46 11.79 -3.43 14.22
C ILE A 46 10.60 -3.37 13.28
N LEU A 47 10.04 -2.16 13.09
CA LEU A 47 9.01 -1.93 12.09
C LEU A 47 9.68 -1.81 10.72
N VAL A 48 9.39 -2.74 9.82
CA VAL A 48 10.07 -2.82 8.52
C VAL A 48 9.20 -2.56 7.31
N GLY A 49 7.88 -2.66 7.46
CA GLY A 49 6.99 -2.44 6.33
C GLY A 49 5.57 -2.14 6.74
N LEU A 50 4.83 -1.52 5.84
CA LEU A 50 3.46 -1.11 6.08
C LEU A 50 2.70 -0.97 4.76
N ILE A 51 1.48 -1.48 4.73
CA ILE A 51 0.53 -1.20 3.67
C ILE A 51 -0.80 -0.81 4.30
N SER A 52 -1.48 0.16 3.71
CA SER A 52 -2.85 0.49 4.08
C SER A 52 -3.66 0.81 2.86
N ALA A 53 -4.83 0.18 2.75
CA ALA A 53 -5.79 0.40 1.69
C ALA A 53 -7.15 0.70 2.30
N TYR A 54 -7.95 1.51 1.63
CA TYR A 54 -9.31 1.81 2.07
C TYR A 54 -10.31 1.65 0.93
N GLY A 55 -11.55 1.36 1.32
CA GLY A 55 -12.64 1.15 0.38
C GLY A 55 -13.18 2.46 -0.17
N LYS A 56 -13.40 2.50 -1.48
CA LYS A 56 -14.03 3.61 -2.15
C LYS A 56 -15.11 3.08 -3.09
N LYS A 57 -16.36 3.45 -2.80
CA LYS A 57 -17.48 3.07 -3.65
C LYS A 57 -17.48 3.94 -4.90
N LEU A 58 -17.53 3.31 -6.06
CA LEU A 58 -17.62 4.04 -7.33
C LEU A 58 -19.07 4.43 -7.59
N PRO A 59 -19.33 5.74 -7.81
CA PRO A 59 -20.69 6.21 -8.12
C PRO A 59 -21.22 5.53 -9.38
N LEU A 60 -22.51 5.27 -9.43
CA LEU A 60 -23.23 4.72 -10.58
C LEU A 60 -22.97 3.23 -10.87
N LEU A 61 -21.85 2.67 -10.44
CA LEU A 61 -21.50 1.27 -10.72
C LEU A 61 -21.80 0.32 -9.56
N GLU A 62 -22.08 0.87 -8.38
CA GLU A 62 -22.32 0.10 -7.14
C GLU A 62 -21.22 -0.92 -6.81
N ILE A 63 -20.00 -0.64 -7.25
CA ILE A 63 -18.83 -1.47 -6.95
C ILE A 63 -17.92 -0.73 -5.99
N THR A 64 -17.15 -1.48 -5.24
CA THR A 64 -16.19 -0.93 -4.28
C THR A 64 -14.77 -1.26 -4.74
N ASP A 65 -13.95 -0.21 -4.81
CA ASP A 65 -12.50 -0.35 -5.00
C ASP A 65 -11.81 -0.26 -3.66
N TRP A 66 -10.63 -0.85 -3.56
CA TRP A 66 -9.69 -0.51 -2.52
C TRP A 66 -8.54 0.30 -3.13
N TYR A 67 -8.28 1.45 -2.51
CA TYR A 67 -7.17 2.31 -2.89
C TYR A 67 -6.04 2.11 -1.89
N ILE A 68 -4.87 1.72 -2.38
CA ILE A 68 -3.67 1.59 -1.55
C ILE A 68 -3.13 2.99 -1.33
N ASP A 69 -3.30 3.50 -0.12
CA ASP A 69 -2.93 4.86 0.23
C ASP A 69 -1.48 4.97 0.68
N ILE A 70 -0.94 3.91 1.25
CA ILE A 70 0.49 3.84 1.58
C ILE A 70 1.01 2.41 1.39
N LEU A 71 2.20 2.34 0.86
CA LEU A 71 3.01 1.12 0.79
C LEU A 71 4.46 1.56 1.03
N GLU A 72 4.99 1.22 2.18
CA GLU A 72 6.32 1.65 2.59
C GLU A 72 7.10 0.48 3.14
N VAL A 73 8.37 0.37 2.74
CA VAL A 73 9.29 -0.63 3.25
C VAL A 73 10.58 0.08 3.68
N HIS A 74 11.01 -0.19 4.90
CA HIS A 74 12.25 0.36 5.45
C HIS A 74 13.40 0.08 4.47
N LYS A 75 14.21 1.09 4.19
CA LYS A 75 15.25 1.04 3.13
C LYS A 75 16.20 -0.15 3.26
N GLU A 76 16.52 -0.57 4.48
CA GLU A 76 17.41 -1.72 4.71
C GLU A 76 16.75 -3.07 4.45
N TYR A 77 15.44 -3.08 4.25
CA TYR A 77 14.65 -4.30 4.01
C TYR A 77 14.07 -4.35 2.61
N ARG A 78 14.46 -3.43 1.75
CA ARG A 78 14.01 -3.43 0.35
C ARG A 78 14.63 -4.57 -0.44
N ARG A 79 14.00 -4.95 -1.54
CA ARG A 79 14.42 -6.05 -2.43
C ARG A 79 14.34 -7.44 -1.77
N MET A 80 13.54 -7.58 -0.72
CA MET A 80 13.29 -8.86 -0.04
C MET A 80 11.88 -9.40 -0.34
N GLY A 81 11.14 -8.75 -1.24
CA GLY A 81 9.80 -9.17 -1.58
C GLY A 81 8.72 -8.77 -0.59
N ILE A 82 9.03 -7.88 0.36
CA ILE A 82 8.05 -7.46 1.39
C ILE A 82 6.88 -6.71 0.76
N ALA A 83 7.15 -5.74 -0.13
CA ALA A 83 6.10 -4.99 -0.80
C ALA A 83 5.19 -5.91 -1.61
N THR A 84 5.77 -6.85 -2.36
CA THR A 84 5.02 -7.85 -3.12
C THR A 84 4.14 -8.69 -2.22
N GLN A 85 4.67 -9.17 -1.11
CA GLN A 85 3.91 -9.97 -0.15
C GLN A 85 2.75 -9.16 0.44
N LEU A 86 2.99 -7.91 0.79
CA LEU A 86 1.94 -7.03 1.33
C LEU A 86 0.80 -6.82 0.31
N ILE A 87 1.15 -6.56 -0.95
CA ILE A 87 0.16 -6.38 -2.00
C ILE A 87 -0.65 -7.66 -2.22
N GLU A 88 0.01 -8.81 -2.21
CA GLU A 88 -0.68 -10.10 -2.37
C GLU A 88 -1.62 -10.40 -1.20
N MET A 89 -1.23 -10.07 0.02
CA MET A 89 -2.09 -10.23 1.19
C MET A 89 -3.33 -9.34 1.11
N VAL A 90 -3.14 -8.07 0.75
CA VAL A 90 -4.27 -7.14 0.57
C VAL A 90 -5.16 -7.60 -0.57
N SER A 91 -4.59 -8.09 -1.67
CA SER A 91 -5.36 -8.64 -2.80
C SER A 91 -6.24 -9.81 -2.37
N GLY A 92 -5.69 -10.74 -1.58
CA GLY A 92 -6.42 -11.88 -1.07
C GLY A 92 -7.60 -11.46 -0.19
N ARG A 93 -7.38 -10.53 0.71
CA ARG A 93 -8.44 -10.01 1.58
C ARG A 93 -9.50 -9.24 0.80
N ALA A 94 -9.09 -8.49 -0.20
CA ALA A 94 -10.01 -7.77 -1.07
C ALA A 94 -10.92 -8.73 -1.83
N ARG A 95 -10.35 -9.82 -2.37
CA ARG A 95 -11.15 -10.85 -3.05
C ARG A 95 -12.17 -11.50 -2.13
N GLU A 96 -11.78 -11.82 -0.89
CA GLU A 96 -12.67 -12.40 0.11
C GLU A 96 -13.85 -11.49 0.42
N ARG A 97 -13.68 -10.18 0.29
CA ARG A 97 -14.72 -9.19 0.57
C ARG A 97 -15.48 -8.72 -0.67
N GLY A 98 -15.22 -9.33 -1.82
CA GLY A 98 -15.89 -8.96 -3.07
C GLY A 98 -15.48 -7.62 -3.63
N ILE A 99 -14.27 -7.15 -3.31
CA ILE A 99 -13.75 -5.90 -3.84
C ILE A 99 -13.41 -6.08 -5.32
N TYR A 100 -13.82 -5.14 -6.15
CA TYR A 100 -13.70 -5.23 -7.59
C TYR A 100 -12.25 -5.09 -8.07
N GLN A 101 -11.53 -4.10 -7.54
CA GLN A 101 -10.14 -3.84 -7.98
C GLN A 101 -9.33 -3.16 -6.90
N LEU A 102 -8.01 -3.29 -7.04
CA LEU A 102 -7.04 -2.50 -6.29
C LEU A 102 -6.52 -1.37 -7.16
N ARG A 103 -6.33 -0.20 -6.57
CA ARG A 103 -5.74 0.96 -7.23
C ARG A 103 -4.71 1.61 -6.34
N ALA A 104 -3.76 2.31 -6.95
CA ALA A 104 -2.76 3.09 -6.23
C ALA A 104 -2.21 4.19 -7.13
N TRP A 105 -1.46 5.10 -6.54
CA TRP A 105 -0.66 6.10 -7.24
C TRP A 105 0.81 5.77 -7.04
N SER A 106 1.58 5.80 -8.12
CA SER A 106 3.03 5.59 -8.07
C SER A 106 3.71 6.76 -8.76
N SER A 107 4.40 7.60 -7.99
CA SER A 107 5.10 8.74 -8.54
C SER A 107 6.34 8.32 -9.34
N GLU A 108 6.74 9.13 -10.31
CA GLU A 108 7.83 8.82 -11.23
C GLU A 108 9.19 8.70 -10.52
N ASP A 109 9.38 9.42 -9.41
CA ASP A 109 10.58 9.32 -8.60
C ASP A 109 10.75 7.96 -7.91
N LYS A 110 9.68 7.17 -7.86
CA LYS A 110 9.71 5.79 -7.36
C LYS A 110 9.72 4.80 -8.52
N ALA A 111 10.51 5.07 -9.55
CA ALA A 111 10.57 4.26 -10.76
C ALA A 111 10.91 2.78 -10.49
N ALA A 112 11.63 2.47 -9.41
CA ALA A 112 11.93 1.10 -9.03
C ALA A 112 10.67 0.27 -8.71
N ALA A 113 9.55 0.91 -8.39
CA ALA A 113 8.28 0.22 -8.12
C ALA A 113 7.57 -0.23 -9.40
N ILE A 114 7.86 0.38 -10.53
CA ILE A 114 7.15 0.09 -11.79
C ILE A 114 7.28 -1.38 -12.22
N PRO A 115 8.48 -1.99 -12.22
CA PRO A 115 8.60 -3.42 -12.55
C PRO A 115 7.80 -4.31 -11.60
N MET A 116 7.71 -3.94 -10.32
CA MET A 116 6.93 -4.67 -9.34
C MET A 116 5.43 -4.63 -9.68
N TRP A 117 4.90 -3.44 -9.97
CA TRP A 117 3.49 -3.29 -10.35
C TRP A 117 3.16 -4.13 -11.59
N LYS A 118 4.03 -4.07 -12.60
CA LYS A 118 3.85 -4.87 -13.82
C LYS A 118 3.88 -6.37 -13.54
N ALA A 119 4.85 -6.82 -12.76
CA ALA A 119 4.99 -8.23 -12.41
C ALA A 119 3.78 -8.77 -11.65
N LEU A 120 3.13 -7.92 -10.86
CA LEU A 120 1.91 -8.27 -10.13
C LEU A 120 0.64 -8.17 -10.97
N GLY A 121 0.76 -7.77 -12.24
CA GLY A 121 -0.37 -7.70 -13.17
C GLY A 121 -1.15 -6.40 -13.15
N PHE A 122 -0.61 -5.34 -12.57
CA PHE A 122 -1.26 -4.02 -12.58
C PHE A 122 -1.10 -3.35 -13.93
N GLY A 123 -2.16 -2.74 -14.41
CA GLY A 123 -2.10 -1.79 -15.53
C GLY A 123 -1.60 -0.45 -15.03
N LEU A 124 -0.88 0.27 -15.89
CA LEU A 124 -0.32 1.57 -15.58
C LEU A 124 -0.89 2.62 -16.52
N CYS A 125 -1.35 3.73 -15.94
CA CYS A 125 -1.83 4.88 -16.71
C CYS A 125 -0.98 6.10 -16.36
N PRO A 126 -0.16 6.61 -17.30
CA PRO A 126 0.63 7.82 -17.06
C PRO A 126 -0.30 9.00 -16.76
N ALA A 127 0.06 9.78 -15.76
CA ALA A 127 -0.73 10.94 -15.36
C ALA A 127 0.12 11.93 -14.60
N SER A 128 -0.40 13.14 -14.45
CA SER A 128 0.19 14.16 -13.59
C SER A 128 -0.82 14.52 -12.50
N THR A 129 -0.31 14.76 -11.30
CA THR A 129 -1.08 15.33 -10.20
C THR A 129 -0.43 16.65 -9.79
N TYR A 130 -1.17 17.48 -9.08
CA TYR A 130 -0.71 18.84 -8.77
C TYR A 130 -0.87 19.15 -7.28
N PRO A 131 -0.18 18.39 -6.40
CA PRO A 131 -0.23 18.70 -4.98
C PRO A 131 0.38 20.08 -4.74
N GLU A 132 -0.37 20.95 -4.04
CA GLU A 132 0.04 22.33 -3.77
C GLU A 132 0.44 23.12 -5.04
N GLY A 133 -0.19 22.79 -6.18
CA GLY A 133 0.06 23.49 -7.44
C GLY A 133 1.31 23.07 -8.19
N LYS A 134 2.07 22.12 -7.67
CA LYS A 134 3.28 21.60 -8.35
C LYS A 134 2.98 20.31 -9.07
N GLU A 135 3.45 20.22 -10.32
CA GLU A 135 3.25 19.00 -11.11
C GLU A 135 4.10 17.85 -10.55
N VAL A 136 3.45 16.71 -10.31
CA VAL A 136 4.11 15.45 -9.99
C VAL A 136 3.66 14.45 -11.03
N LYS A 137 4.60 13.97 -11.84
CA LYS A 137 4.36 12.95 -12.85
C LYS A 137 4.41 11.57 -12.22
N GLY A 138 3.61 10.65 -12.74
CA GLY A 138 3.61 9.29 -12.25
C GLY A 138 2.58 8.44 -12.99
N TYR A 139 2.08 7.43 -12.29
CA TYR A 139 1.15 6.46 -12.85
C TYR A 139 0.04 6.16 -11.87
N PHE A 140 -1.19 6.16 -12.36
CA PHE A 140 -2.25 5.42 -11.67
C PHE A 140 -2.10 3.96 -12.04
N VAL A 141 -2.08 3.10 -11.05
CA VAL A 141 -1.99 1.67 -11.25
C VAL A 141 -3.26 1.00 -10.76
N ALA A 142 -3.72 -0.01 -11.48
CA ALA A 142 -4.96 -0.70 -11.16
C ALA A 142 -4.90 -2.16 -11.60
N LYS A 143 -5.55 -3.01 -10.82
CA LYS A 143 -5.70 -4.43 -11.12
C LYS A 143 -7.09 -4.89 -10.74
N VAL A 144 -7.81 -5.47 -11.71
CA VAL A 144 -9.09 -6.13 -11.44
C VAL A 144 -8.81 -7.45 -10.72
N LEU A 145 -9.53 -7.69 -9.64
CA LEU A 145 -9.33 -8.86 -8.79
C LEU A 145 -10.17 -10.07 -9.22
#